data_34d7f3dc1b0f491b93ab1425da546465
#
_entry.id   34d7f3dc1b0f491b93ab1425da546465
#
_cell.length_a   1.000
_cell.length_b   1.000
_cell.length_c   1.000
_cell.angle_alpha   90.00
_cell.angle_beta   90.00
_cell.angle_gamma   90.00
#
_symmetry.space_group_name_H-M   'P 1'
#
loop_
_entity.id
_entity.type
_entity.pdbx_description
1 polymer ?
#
loop_
_entity_poly.entity_id
_entity_poly.type
_entity_poly.pdbx_seq_one_letter_code
_entity_poly.pdbx_strand_id
1 'polypeptide(L)'
;MPVNEEAFTHRNGRTARWEARGSSFLLLHAEERLPDYLPEELSVFELPEQTPKPAKPRWTTLYIGKGKKDKLNKVDTVGFLYKKGGLVREDVGQVDVKEHYAFVAVRRSKVKQLLTLLRGEKIKGMKTLIEEAR
;
A
#
# COMPACT_ATOMS: atom_id res chain seq x y z
N MET A 1 19.31 -15.27 -10.65
CA MET A 1 19.43 -14.70 -12.03
C MET A 1 18.48 -15.39 -13.00
N PRO A 2 17.99 -14.74 -14.09
CA PRO A 2 17.32 -15.41 -15.19
C PRO A 2 18.23 -16.46 -15.85
N VAL A 3 17.64 -17.57 -16.30
CA VAL A 3 18.39 -18.73 -16.82
C VAL A 3 19.00 -18.47 -18.20
N ASN A 4 18.42 -17.52 -18.96
CA ASN A 4 18.84 -17.18 -20.31
C ASN A 4 18.45 -15.73 -20.67
N GLU A 5 18.95 -15.25 -21.78
CA GLU A 5 18.72 -13.90 -22.30
C GLU A 5 17.24 -13.60 -22.57
N GLU A 6 16.47 -14.55 -23.09
CA GLU A 6 15.04 -14.38 -23.36
C GLU A 6 14.27 -14.10 -22.07
N ALA A 7 14.51 -14.89 -21.01
CA ALA A 7 13.89 -14.69 -19.71
C ALA A 7 14.31 -13.36 -19.07
N PHE A 8 15.56 -12.94 -19.26
CA PHE A 8 16.06 -11.64 -18.82
C PHE A 8 15.34 -10.49 -19.53
N THR A 9 15.29 -10.53 -20.85
CA THR A 9 14.62 -9.52 -21.68
C THR A 9 13.14 -9.43 -21.36
N HIS A 10 12.46 -10.58 -21.18
CA HIS A 10 11.04 -10.60 -20.79
C HIS A 10 10.79 -9.98 -19.41
N ARG A 11 11.66 -10.21 -18.43
CA ARG A 11 11.55 -9.58 -17.10
C ARG A 11 11.80 -8.07 -17.17
N ASN A 12 12.83 -7.64 -17.89
CA ASN A 12 13.13 -6.22 -18.09
C ASN A 12 12.00 -5.49 -18.82
N GLY A 13 11.35 -6.14 -19.78
CA GLY A 13 10.19 -5.61 -20.50
C GLY A 13 8.95 -5.36 -19.62
N ARG A 14 9.01 -5.61 -18.30
CA ARG A 14 7.99 -5.18 -17.34
C ARG A 14 8.23 -3.78 -16.81
N THR A 15 9.40 -3.22 -17.01
CA THR A 15 9.81 -1.88 -16.62
C THR A 15 9.68 -0.92 -17.81
N ALA A 16 9.36 0.33 -17.56
CA ALA A 16 9.30 1.40 -18.56
C ALA A 16 8.44 1.07 -19.80
N ARG A 17 7.21 0.65 -19.58
CA ARG A 17 6.25 0.40 -20.66
C ARG A 17 5.87 1.69 -21.37
N TRP A 18 5.61 1.58 -22.67
CA TRP A 18 5.26 2.67 -23.58
C TRP A 18 6.45 3.65 -23.69
N GLU A 19 6.24 4.92 -23.54
CA GLU A 19 7.25 5.98 -23.63
C GLU A 19 7.97 6.29 -22.29
N ALA A 20 7.69 5.51 -21.24
CA ALA A 20 8.32 5.70 -19.95
C ALA A 20 9.78 5.24 -19.93
N ARG A 21 10.62 5.90 -19.16
CA ARG A 21 11.99 5.46 -18.86
C ARG A 21 12.01 4.72 -17.52
N GLY A 22 12.85 3.70 -17.39
CA GLY A 22 13.02 2.95 -16.16
C GLY A 22 14.42 2.34 -16.08
N SER A 23 14.81 1.93 -14.89
CA SER A 23 16.07 1.25 -14.63
C SER A 23 15.81 -0.15 -14.10
N SER A 24 16.61 -1.10 -14.52
CA SER A 24 16.67 -2.45 -13.98
C SER A 24 17.97 -2.63 -13.23
N PHE A 25 17.89 -3.18 -12.03
CA PHE A 25 19.05 -3.45 -11.19
C PHE A 25 19.25 -4.96 -11.06
N LEU A 26 20.49 -5.40 -11.20
CA LEU A 26 20.90 -6.76 -10.94
C LEU A 26 21.50 -6.85 -9.55
N LEU A 27 20.98 -7.76 -8.73
CA LEU A 27 21.54 -8.07 -7.44
C LEU A 27 22.27 -9.41 -7.54
N LEU A 28 23.56 -9.39 -7.31
CA LEU A 28 24.44 -10.55 -7.33
C LEU A 28 25.02 -10.82 -5.94
N HIS A 29 25.10 -12.08 -5.60
CA HIS A 29 25.94 -12.50 -4.46
C HIS A 29 27.43 -12.34 -4.82
N ALA A 30 28.30 -12.17 -3.83
CA ALA A 30 29.74 -11.95 -4.07
C ALA A 30 30.43 -13.04 -4.89
N GLU A 31 29.89 -14.27 -4.89
CA GLU A 31 30.42 -15.42 -5.62
C GLU A 31 29.74 -15.65 -6.98
N GLU A 32 28.65 -14.92 -7.27
CA GLU A 32 27.94 -15.03 -8.54
C GLU A 32 28.66 -14.25 -9.64
N ARG A 33 28.78 -14.86 -10.80
CA ARG A 33 29.31 -14.21 -12.00
C ARG A 33 28.19 -13.62 -12.81
N LEU A 34 28.49 -12.54 -13.52
CA LEU A 34 27.60 -12.01 -14.56
C LEU A 34 27.40 -13.06 -15.64
N PRO A 35 26.15 -13.32 -16.07
CA PRO A 35 25.89 -14.18 -17.22
C PRO A 35 26.46 -13.61 -18.52
N ASP A 36 26.95 -14.48 -19.41
CA ASP A 36 27.60 -14.12 -20.69
C ASP A 36 26.67 -13.35 -21.66
N TYR A 37 25.34 -13.41 -21.44
CA TYR A 37 24.38 -12.67 -22.26
C TYR A 37 24.22 -11.20 -21.85
N LEU A 38 24.92 -10.74 -20.79
CA LEU A 38 24.91 -9.35 -20.37
C LEU A 38 26.13 -8.61 -20.94
N PRO A 39 26.01 -7.28 -21.19
CA PRO A 39 27.15 -6.46 -21.57
C PRO A 39 28.25 -6.55 -20.50
N GLU A 40 29.50 -6.62 -20.94
CA GLU A 40 30.66 -6.62 -20.02
C GLU A 40 30.77 -5.33 -19.21
N GLU A 41 30.36 -4.20 -19.81
CA GLU A 41 30.38 -2.89 -19.18
C GLU A 41 29.04 -2.55 -18.56
N LEU A 42 28.81 -3.04 -17.34
CA LEU A 42 27.68 -2.61 -16.51
C LEU A 42 28.16 -1.65 -15.44
N SER A 43 27.44 -0.53 -15.27
CA SER A 43 27.72 0.37 -14.16
C SER A 43 27.36 -0.29 -12.82
N VAL A 44 28.31 -0.33 -11.92
CA VAL A 44 28.08 -0.79 -10.54
C VAL A 44 27.38 0.32 -9.76
N PHE A 45 26.25 0.01 -9.16
CA PHE A 45 25.57 0.91 -8.26
C PHE A 45 26.08 0.69 -6.84
N GLU A 46 26.86 1.62 -6.36
CA GLU A 46 27.34 1.58 -4.98
C GLU A 46 26.22 1.96 -4.01
N LEU A 47 25.89 1.05 -3.10
CA LEU A 47 24.92 1.34 -2.05
C LEU A 47 25.58 2.27 -1.00
N PRO A 48 24.88 3.35 -0.59
CA PRO A 48 25.41 4.20 0.46
C PRO A 48 25.50 3.40 1.78
N GLU A 49 26.56 3.63 2.56
CA GLU A 49 26.76 2.96 3.86
C GLU A 49 25.57 3.14 4.80
N GLN A 50 24.91 4.30 4.73
CA GLN A 50 23.70 4.57 5.48
C GLN A 50 22.55 4.80 4.52
N THR A 51 21.66 3.83 4.44
CA THR A 51 20.41 3.99 3.68
C THR A 51 19.37 4.75 4.51
N PRO A 52 18.74 5.79 3.97
CA PRO A 52 17.65 6.46 4.66
C PRO A 52 16.49 5.48 4.89
N LYS A 53 15.85 5.58 6.05
CA LYS A 53 14.64 4.77 6.31
C LYS A 53 13.59 5.08 5.24
N PRO A 54 12.90 4.06 4.71
CA PRO A 54 11.83 4.26 3.75
C PRO A 54 10.78 5.25 4.27
N ALA A 55 10.31 6.12 3.40
CA ALA A 55 9.21 7.01 3.73
C ALA A 55 7.96 6.19 4.13
N LYS A 56 7.29 6.60 5.20
CA LYS A 56 6.05 5.94 5.60
C LYS A 56 4.99 6.10 4.50
N PRO A 57 4.20 5.06 4.21
CA PRO A 57 3.12 5.15 3.24
C PRO A 57 2.18 6.31 3.57
N ARG A 58 1.71 7.02 2.53
CA ARG A 58 0.75 8.12 2.65
C ARG A 58 -0.58 7.66 3.24
N TRP A 59 -0.96 6.43 2.95
CA TRP A 59 -2.19 5.79 3.39
C TRP A 59 -1.93 4.76 4.48
N THR A 60 -2.92 4.56 5.32
CA THR A 60 -2.98 3.42 6.24
C THR A 60 -4.38 2.83 6.19
N THR A 61 -4.52 1.58 6.60
CA THR A 61 -5.80 0.87 6.58
C THR A 61 -6.43 0.88 7.96
N LEU A 62 -7.71 1.25 8.04
CA LEU A 62 -8.53 1.05 9.23
C LEU A 62 -9.32 -0.25 9.10
N TYR A 63 -9.40 -0.97 10.18
CA TYR A 63 -10.31 -2.08 10.40
C TYR A 63 -11.57 -1.58 11.10
N ILE A 64 -12.73 -1.98 10.62
CA ILE A 64 -14.04 -1.72 11.21
C ILE A 64 -14.72 -3.08 11.41
N GLY A 65 -14.97 -3.48 12.67
CA GLY A 65 -15.50 -4.79 13.05
C GLY A 65 -17.01 -4.98 12.75
N LYS A 66 -17.50 -4.42 11.64
CA LYS A 66 -18.85 -4.56 11.12
C LYS A 66 -18.82 -4.64 9.60
N GLY A 67 -19.71 -5.47 9.01
CA GLY A 67 -19.74 -5.74 7.59
C GLY A 67 -21.14 -5.84 7.00
N LYS A 68 -21.26 -6.53 5.86
CA LYS A 68 -22.53 -6.70 5.13
C LYS A 68 -23.61 -7.39 5.96
N LYS A 69 -23.26 -8.37 6.79
CA LYS A 69 -24.21 -9.05 7.70
C LYS A 69 -24.81 -8.09 8.74
N ASP A 70 -24.09 -7.02 9.08
CA ASP A 70 -24.60 -5.95 9.92
C ASP A 70 -25.30 -4.84 9.10
N LYS A 71 -25.62 -5.12 7.82
CA LYS A 71 -26.20 -4.16 6.89
C LYS A 71 -25.34 -2.90 6.68
N LEU A 72 -24.03 -3.03 6.85
CA LEU A 72 -23.07 -1.97 6.57
C LEU A 72 -22.66 -2.03 5.09
N ASN A 73 -22.68 -0.90 4.41
CA ASN A 73 -22.21 -0.75 3.04
C ASN A 73 -21.13 0.34 2.92
N LYS A 74 -20.59 0.51 1.71
CA LYS A 74 -19.54 1.51 1.46
C LYS A 74 -19.99 2.94 1.75
N VAL A 75 -21.20 3.29 1.38
CA VAL A 75 -21.76 4.63 1.58
C VAL A 75 -21.94 4.94 3.05
N ASP A 76 -22.45 3.99 3.83
CA ASP A 76 -22.59 4.12 5.28
C ASP A 76 -21.23 4.34 5.93
N THR A 77 -20.22 3.55 5.52
CA THR A 77 -18.86 3.64 6.04
C THR A 77 -18.23 5.00 5.76
N VAL A 78 -18.30 5.46 4.52
CA VAL A 78 -17.75 6.76 4.11
C VAL A 78 -18.51 7.91 4.81
N GLY A 79 -19.84 7.84 4.82
CA GLY A 79 -20.67 8.84 5.49
C GLY A 79 -20.39 8.95 6.99
N PHE A 80 -20.13 7.84 7.66
CA PHE A 80 -19.71 7.81 9.05
C PHE A 80 -18.37 8.50 9.27
N LEU A 81 -17.37 8.19 8.43
CA LEU A 81 -16.03 8.79 8.52
C LEU A 81 -16.06 10.30 8.26
N TYR A 82 -16.92 10.76 7.35
CA TYR A 82 -17.08 12.20 7.10
C TYR A 82 -17.79 12.91 8.26
N LYS A 83 -18.92 12.37 8.69
CA LYS A 83 -19.80 13.05 9.69
C LYS A 83 -19.21 13.00 11.09
N LYS A 84 -18.65 11.86 11.50
CA LYS A 84 -18.13 11.63 12.86
C LYS A 84 -16.62 11.74 12.95
N GLY A 85 -15.93 11.37 11.89
CA GLY A 85 -14.45 11.41 11.83
C GLY A 85 -13.87 12.72 11.32
N GLY A 86 -14.72 13.64 10.80
CA GLY A 86 -14.26 14.93 10.27
C GLY A 86 -13.34 14.82 9.05
N LEU A 87 -13.40 13.70 8.31
CA LEU A 87 -12.63 13.51 7.10
C LEU A 87 -13.33 14.15 5.91
N VAL A 88 -12.53 14.52 4.91
CA VAL A 88 -12.96 14.97 3.59
C VAL A 88 -12.68 13.88 2.55
N ARG A 89 -13.20 14.08 1.33
CA ARG A 89 -13.10 13.09 0.25
C ARG A 89 -11.65 12.65 -0.04
N GLU A 90 -10.72 13.59 0.00
CA GLU A 90 -9.29 13.37 -0.28
C GLU A 90 -8.58 12.59 0.84
N ASP A 91 -9.19 12.46 2.00
CA ASP A 91 -8.64 11.72 3.15
C ASP A 91 -9.08 10.26 3.19
N VAL A 92 -10.07 9.87 2.37
CA VAL A 92 -10.62 8.51 2.30
C VAL A 92 -10.31 7.90 0.94
N GLY A 93 -9.61 6.78 0.94
CA GLY A 93 -9.27 6.02 -0.26
C GLY A 93 -10.22 4.83 -0.48
N GLN A 94 -9.63 3.69 -0.82
CA GLN A 94 -10.39 2.48 -1.11
C GLN A 94 -11.15 1.99 0.14
N VAL A 95 -12.41 1.60 -0.08
CA VAL A 95 -13.28 0.99 0.94
C VAL A 95 -13.67 -0.40 0.47
N ASP A 96 -13.39 -1.39 1.30
CA ASP A 96 -13.73 -2.79 1.06
C ASP A 96 -14.57 -3.34 2.22
N VAL A 97 -15.87 -3.60 1.96
CA VAL A 97 -16.80 -4.13 2.96
C VAL A 97 -16.97 -5.63 2.75
N LYS A 98 -16.51 -6.41 3.70
CA LYS A 98 -16.64 -7.87 3.77
C LYS A 98 -17.92 -8.28 4.52
N GLU A 99 -18.11 -9.56 4.70
CA GLU A 99 -19.29 -10.10 5.38
C GLU A 99 -19.40 -9.62 6.83
N HIS A 100 -18.31 -9.65 7.59
CA HIS A 100 -18.27 -9.35 9.03
C HIS A 100 -17.49 -8.10 9.43
N TYR A 101 -16.73 -7.52 8.49
CA TYR A 101 -15.86 -6.38 8.76
C TYR A 101 -15.66 -5.53 7.50
N ALA A 102 -15.07 -4.37 7.69
CA ALA A 102 -14.68 -3.52 6.55
C ALA A 102 -13.25 -3.00 6.74
N PHE A 103 -12.56 -2.80 5.61
CA PHE A 103 -11.29 -2.09 5.54
C PHE A 103 -11.47 -0.78 4.81
N VAL A 104 -10.81 0.25 5.32
CA VAL A 104 -10.84 1.58 4.72
C VAL A 104 -9.44 2.17 4.67
N ALA A 105 -8.99 2.56 3.50
CA ALA A 105 -7.76 3.34 3.37
C ALA A 105 -8.02 4.79 3.80
N VAL A 106 -7.21 5.29 4.74
CA VAL A 106 -7.31 6.64 5.26
C VAL A 106 -5.95 7.31 5.23
N ARG A 107 -5.91 8.62 5.00
CA ARG A 107 -4.67 9.40 5.02
C ARG A 107 -4.00 9.26 6.39
N ARG A 108 -2.76 8.75 6.41
CA ARG A 108 -2.02 8.42 7.64
C ARG A 108 -1.92 9.60 8.61
N SER A 109 -1.77 10.81 8.12
CA SER A 109 -1.70 12.02 8.97
C SER A 109 -2.97 12.29 9.77
N LYS A 110 -4.13 11.76 9.34
CA LYS A 110 -5.44 11.96 9.98
C LYS A 110 -5.81 10.86 10.97
N VAL A 111 -5.15 9.70 10.94
CA VAL A 111 -5.56 8.50 11.68
C VAL A 111 -5.63 8.70 13.19
N LYS A 112 -4.63 9.32 13.79
CA LYS A 112 -4.62 9.56 15.26
C LYS A 112 -5.82 10.38 15.72
N GLN A 113 -6.07 11.49 15.03
CA GLN A 113 -7.22 12.37 15.30
C GLN A 113 -8.54 11.63 15.07
N LEU A 114 -8.63 10.90 13.94
CA LEU A 114 -9.81 10.12 13.57
C LEU A 114 -10.17 9.09 14.64
N LEU A 115 -9.21 8.27 15.10
CA LEU A 115 -9.45 7.25 16.12
C LEU A 115 -9.89 7.86 17.44
N THR A 116 -9.40 9.05 17.77
CA THR A 116 -9.84 9.79 18.96
C THR A 116 -11.30 10.24 18.82
N LEU A 117 -11.67 10.81 17.67
CA LEU A 117 -13.04 11.27 17.40
C LEU A 117 -14.05 10.12 17.33
N LEU A 118 -13.63 8.97 16.76
CA LEU A 118 -14.50 7.81 16.61
C LEU A 118 -14.62 6.95 17.88
N ARG A 119 -13.88 7.27 18.92
CA ARG A 119 -13.88 6.50 20.15
C ARG A 119 -15.25 6.55 20.84
N GLY A 120 -15.93 5.40 20.90
CA GLY A 120 -17.28 5.28 21.47
C GLY A 120 -18.41 5.65 20.53
N GLU A 121 -18.11 6.16 19.34
CA GLU A 121 -19.14 6.46 18.32
C GLU A 121 -19.77 5.18 17.76
N LYS A 122 -21.02 5.31 17.35
CA LYS A 122 -21.81 4.21 16.79
C LYS A 122 -21.95 4.38 15.27
N ILE A 123 -21.66 3.34 14.52
CA ILE A 123 -21.99 3.28 13.09
C ILE A 123 -23.37 2.63 12.92
N LYS A 124 -24.31 3.31 12.32
CA LYS A 124 -25.73 2.85 12.19
C LYS A 124 -26.35 2.40 13.54
N GLY A 125 -26.05 3.09 14.62
CA GLY A 125 -26.53 2.75 15.95
C GLY A 125 -25.77 1.62 16.66
N MET A 126 -24.82 0.96 15.98
CA MET A 126 -24.06 -0.18 16.51
C MET A 126 -22.69 0.25 17.02
N LYS A 127 -22.35 -0.17 18.24
CA LYS A 127 -20.96 -0.08 18.71
C LYS A 127 -20.10 -1.01 17.89
N THR A 128 -18.94 -0.56 17.48
CA THR A 128 -17.99 -1.38 16.72
C THR A 128 -16.55 -1.06 17.10
N LEU A 129 -15.68 -2.04 16.94
CA LEU A 129 -14.24 -1.85 17.02
C LEU A 129 -13.78 -1.11 15.78
N ILE A 130 -13.00 -0.05 15.98
CA ILE A 130 -12.33 0.68 14.89
C ILE A 130 -10.88 0.87 15.32
N GLU A 131 -9.96 0.36 14.53
CA GLU A 131 -8.53 0.41 14.82
C GLU A 131 -7.69 0.46 13.53
N GLU A 132 -6.42 0.80 13.66
CA GLU A 132 -5.48 0.69 12.55
C GLU A 132 -5.19 -0.80 12.30
N ALA A 133 -5.39 -1.27 11.06
CA ALA A 133 -5.11 -2.65 10.69
C ALA A 133 -3.60 -2.92 10.76
N ARG A 134 -3.25 -4.05 11.35
CA ARG A 134 -1.87 -4.54 11.47
C ARG A 134 -1.54 -5.52 10.37
#